data_2e40161d46f4a1216ba53988bc3a72fd
#
_entry.id   2e40161d46f4a1216ba53988bc3a72fd
#
_cell.length_a   1.000
_cell.length_b   1.000
_cell.length_c   1.000
_cell.angle_alpha   90.00
_cell.angle_beta   90.00
_cell.angle_gamma   90.00
#
_symmetry.space_group_name_H-M   'P 1'
#
loop_
_entity.id
_entity.type
_entity.pdbx_description
1 polymer ?
#
loop_
_entity_poly.entity_id
_entity_poly.type
_entity_poly.pdbx_seq_one_letter_code
_entity_poly.pdbx_strand_id
1 'polypeptide(L)'
;MLKRKTKTIDAFSMSSMTDIIFLLLIFFMITSTMVTPNAIKVLLPQGSQQTSAKPLARIIIDSNLNYYSAFGNEDEMPINPDEIAAFLIDCAAKEPEMYVALYADESVPYREVVNVLNVANENKFKMVLATRRPDKKR
;
A
#
# COMPACT_ATOMS: atom_id res chain seq x y z
N MET A 1 42.88 56.37 -8.79
CA MET A 1 42.35 56.25 -7.47
C MET A 1 40.98 55.69 -7.38
N LEU A 2 40.63 54.88 -8.31
CA LEU A 2 39.31 54.27 -8.36
C LEU A 2 39.43 52.76 -8.32
N LYS A 3 39.87 52.23 -7.19
CA LYS A 3 40.17 50.82 -7.09
C LYS A 3 39.29 50.04 -6.10
N ARG A 4 38.11 50.53 -5.83
CA ARG A 4 37.36 49.95 -4.73
C ARG A 4 36.04 49.30 -5.06
N LYS A 5 35.69 49.22 -6.32
CA LYS A 5 34.34 48.77 -6.64
C LYS A 5 34.22 47.29 -7.00
N THR A 6 35.33 46.59 -7.18
CA THR A 6 35.29 45.23 -7.64
C THR A 6 35.17 44.18 -6.54
N LYS A 7 35.57 44.51 -5.30
CA LYS A 7 35.53 43.53 -4.21
C LYS A 7 34.16 43.30 -3.59
N THR A 8 33.31 44.33 -3.62
CA THR A 8 31.97 44.22 -3.04
C THR A 8 31.02 43.45 -3.92
N ILE A 9 31.24 43.43 -5.20
CA ILE A 9 30.39 42.70 -6.16
C ILE A 9 30.63 41.20 -6.03
N ASP A 10 31.85 40.75 -5.87
CA ASP A 10 32.18 39.36 -5.75
C ASP A 10 31.66 38.76 -4.44
N ALA A 11 31.76 39.48 -3.32
CA ALA A 11 31.20 39.02 -2.05
C ALA A 11 29.68 38.94 -2.08
N PHE A 12 29.06 39.89 -2.73
CA PHE A 12 27.60 39.90 -2.91
C PHE A 12 27.15 38.75 -3.80
N SER A 13 27.87 38.46 -4.86
CA SER A 13 27.60 37.35 -5.77
C SER A 13 27.68 36.00 -5.08
N MET A 14 28.65 35.79 -4.21
CA MET A 14 28.78 34.55 -3.46
C MET A 14 27.64 34.35 -2.46
N SER A 15 27.25 35.42 -1.79
CA SER A 15 26.13 35.39 -0.86
C SER A 15 24.80 35.06 -1.56
N SER A 16 24.56 35.66 -2.70
CA SER A 16 23.36 35.42 -3.50
C SER A 16 23.36 33.99 -4.07
N MET A 17 24.50 33.45 -4.43
CA MET A 17 24.66 32.12 -4.91
C MET A 17 24.35 31.07 -3.84
N THR A 18 24.86 31.26 -2.63
CA THR A 18 24.57 30.40 -1.50
C THR A 18 23.08 30.42 -1.10
N ASP A 19 22.45 31.58 -1.23
CA ASP A 19 21.03 31.74 -0.95
C ASP A 19 20.18 30.91 -1.95
N ILE A 20 20.51 30.99 -3.21
CA ILE A 20 19.84 30.21 -4.25
C ILE A 20 19.99 28.70 -3.97
N ILE A 21 21.17 28.25 -3.64
CA ILE A 21 21.44 26.85 -3.31
C ILE A 21 20.64 26.43 -2.08
N PHE A 22 20.61 27.28 -1.07
CA PHE A 22 19.85 27.03 0.15
C PHE A 22 18.35 26.92 -0.11
N LEU A 23 17.80 27.79 -0.92
CA LEU A 23 16.40 27.75 -1.31
C LEU A 23 16.07 26.51 -2.13
N LEU A 24 16.97 26.08 -3.01
CA LEU A 24 16.79 24.85 -3.77
C LEU A 24 16.80 23.63 -2.86
N LEU A 25 17.69 23.59 -1.87
CA LEU A 25 17.76 22.50 -0.91
C LEU A 25 16.49 22.41 -0.09
N ILE A 26 15.97 23.51 0.40
CA ILE A 26 14.71 23.56 1.15
C ILE A 26 13.56 23.11 0.25
N PHE A 27 13.54 23.57 -0.98
CA PHE A 27 12.50 23.19 -1.95
C PHE A 27 12.49 21.69 -2.18
N PHE A 28 13.65 21.08 -2.43
CA PHE A 28 13.74 19.63 -2.60
C PHE A 28 13.39 18.88 -1.34
N MET A 29 13.75 19.40 -0.18
CA MET A 29 13.39 18.80 1.09
C MET A 29 11.87 18.78 1.28
N ILE A 30 11.19 19.87 1.01
CA ILE A 30 9.74 19.98 1.13
C ILE A 30 9.05 19.07 0.10
N THR A 31 9.48 19.10 -1.14
CA THR A 31 8.88 18.27 -2.19
C THR A 31 9.13 16.78 -1.97
N SER A 32 10.27 16.44 -1.40
CA SER A 32 10.59 15.05 -1.06
C SER A 32 9.68 14.47 0.02
N THR A 33 9.23 15.31 0.95
CA THR A 33 8.31 14.85 1.99
C THR A 33 6.85 14.75 1.54
N MET A 34 6.53 15.33 0.39
CA MET A 34 5.16 15.28 -0.15
C MET A 34 4.83 13.99 -0.88
N VAL A 35 5.82 13.13 -1.09
CA VAL A 35 5.53 11.78 -1.56
C VAL A 35 4.96 11.03 -0.36
N THR A 36 3.66 11.13 -0.19
CA THR A 36 2.98 10.21 0.71
C THR A 36 3.06 8.84 0.05
N PRO A 37 3.87 7.91 0.57
CA PRO A 37 3.72 6.56 0.12
C PRO A 37 2.29 6.16 0.51
N ASN A 38 1.50 5.77 -0.46
CA ASN A 38 0.26 5.07 -0.19
C ASN A 38 0.64 3.73 0.43
N ALA A 39 1.22 3.79 1.60
CA ALA A 39 1.48 2.61 2.38
C ALA A 39 0.12 2.14 2.87
N ILE A 40 -0.42 1.19 2.18
CA ILE A 40 -1.53 0.41 2.66
C ILE A 40 -1.03 -0.21 3.94
N LYS A 41 -1.62 0.19 5.05
CA LYS A 41 -1.31 -0.42 6.34
C LYS A 41 -1.84 -1.85 6.32
N VAL A 42 -1.04 -2.73 5.76
CA VAL A 42 -1.27 -4.14 5.91
C VAL A 42 -0.89 -4.47 7.36
N LEU A 43 -1.88 -4.71 8.18
CA LEU A 43 -1.65 -5.26 9.50
C LEU A 43 -1.18 -6.70 9.29
N LEU A 44 0.12 -6.85 9.15
CA LEU A 44 0.73 -8.17 9.24
C LEU A 44 0.43 -8.72 10.64
N PRO A 45 -0.21 -9.87 10.76
CA PRO A 45 -0.38 -10.48 12.07
C PRO A 45 1.00 -10.71 12.65
N GLN A 46 1.27 -10.04 13.75
CA GLN A 46 2.48 -10.33 14.52
C GLN A 46 2.38 -11.78 15.01
N GLY A 47 3.35 -12.57 14.64
CA GLY A 47 3.32 -14.03 14.74
C GLY A 47 3.30 -14.63 16.14
N SER A 48 2.93 -13.87 17.16
CA SER A 48 2.86 -14.40 18.53
C SER A 48 1.48 -14.38 19.16
N GLN A 49 0.53 -13.74 18.52
CA GLN A 49 -0.85 -13.80 18.98
C GLN A 49 -1.73 -14.30 17.85
N GLN A 50 -1.85 -15.60 17.81
CA GLN A 50 -2.94 -16.19 17.09
C GLN A 50 -4.25 -15.77 17.77
N THR A 51 -4.74 -14.61 17.39
CA THR A 51 -6.15 -14.40 17.56
C THR A 51 -6.83 -15.43 16.69
N SER A 52 -7.50 -16.34 17.33
CA SER A 52 -8.22 -17.44 16.66
C SER A 52 -9.43 -16.96 15.85
N ALA A 53 -9.52 -15.69 15.58
CA ALA A 53 -10.54 -15.14 14.71
C ALA A 53 -10.22 -15.53 13.27
N LYS A 54 -10.93 -16.51 12.76
CA LYS A 54 -10.83 -16.86 11.34
C LYS A 54 -11.33 -15.70 10.50
N PRO A 55 -10.64 -15.37 9.42
CA PRO A 55 -11.13 -14.33 8.52
C PRO A 55 -12.48 -14.78 7.95
N LEU A 56 -13.47 -13.91 8.06
CA LEU A 56 -14.81 -14.23 7.59
C LEU A 56 -14.92 -14.11 6.08
N ALA A 57 -14.28 -13.13 5.49
CA ALA A 57 -14.25 -12.95 4.04
C ALA A 57 -12.87 -13.32 3.51
N ARG A 58 -12.83 -14.04 2.42
CA ARG A 58 -11.58 -14.45 1.77
C ARG A 58 -11.63 -14.09 0.31
N ILE A 59 -10.57 -13.51 -0.18
CA ILE A 59 -10.35 -13.30 -1.61
C ILE A 59 -9.12 -14.10 -2.01
N ILE A 60 -9.22 -14.85 -3.07
CA ILE A 60 -8.16 -15.73 -3.52
C ILE A 60 -7.83 -15.41 -4.97
N ILE A 61 -6.55 -15.28 -5.26
CA ILE A 61 -6.05 -15.07 -6.63
C ILE A 61 -5.15 -16.26 -6.96
N ASP A 62 -5.52 -17.02 -7.98
CA ASP A 62 -4.72 -18.18 -8.39
C ASP A 62 -3.60 -17.78 -9.36
N SER A 63 -2.77 -18.74 -9.74
CA SER A 63 -1.66 -18.54 -10.66
C SER A 63 -2.09 -18.12 -12.07
N ASN A 64 -3.33 -18.38 -12.44
CA ASN A 64 -3.90 -18.01 -13.74
C ASN A 64 -4.63 -16.66 -13.70
N LEU A 65 -4.51 -15.93 -12.59
CA LEU A 65 -5.17 -14.63 -12.36
C LEU A 65 -6.70 -14.74 -12.30
N ASN A 66 -7.20 -15.89 -11.88
CA ASN A 66 -8.61 -16.05 -11.57
C ASN A 66 -8.85 -15.63 -10.11
N TYR A 67 -9.94 -14.92 -9.90
CA TYR A 67 -10.33 -14.44 -8.59
C TYR A 67 -11.46 -15.28 -8.04
N TYR A 68 -11.35 -15.61 -6.77
CA TYR A 68 -12.37 -16.37 -6.03
C TYR A 68 -12.70 -15.65 -4.74
N SER A 69 -13.93 -15.78 -4.31
CA SER A 69 -14.39 -15.24 -3.04
C SER A 69 -15.08 -16.30 -2.22
N ALA A 70 -14.96 -16.21 -0.93
CA ALA A 70 -15.63 -17.07 0.02
C ALA A 70 -15.97 -16.30 1.30
N PHE A 71 -17.09 -16.63 1.91
CA PHE A 71 -17.51 -16.06 3.17
C PHE A 71 -17.71 -17.17 4.20
N GLY A 72 -17.02 -17.03 5.34
CA GLY A 72 -17.10 -18.02 6.39
C GLY A 72 -16.60 -19.40 5.97
N ASN A 73 -17.44 -20.40 6.11
CA ASN A 73 -17.15 -21.75 5.70
C ASN A 73 -17.71 -22.11 4.32
N GLU A 74 -18.17 -21.11 3.60
CA GLU A 74 -18.71 -21.34 2.26
C GLU A 74 -17.60 -21.74 1.28
N ASP A 75 -18.01 -22.44 0.23
CA ASP A 75 -17.10 -22.84 -0.84
C ASP A 75 -16.65 -21.62 -1.63
N GLU A 76 -15.46 -21.73 -2.20
CA GLU A 76 -14.89 -20.69 -3.03
C GLU A 76 -15.64 -20.58 -4.35
N MET A 77 -16.10 -19.39 -4.68
CA MET A 77 -16.82 -19.10 -5.90
C MET A 77 -16.05 -18.12 -6.77
N PRO A 78 -16.01 -18.35 -8.08
CA PRO A 78 -15.34 -17.40 -8.97
C PRO A 78 -16.02 -16.04 -8.92
N ILE A 79 -15.22 -14.99 -8.93
CA ILE A 79 -15.68 -13.61 -8.87
C ILE A 79 -14.86 -12.76 -9.84
N ASN A 80 -15.49 -11.75 -10.44
CA ASN A 80 -14.75 -10.79 -11.24
C ASN A 80 -14.11 -9.72 -10.35
N PRO A 81 -12.94 -9.18 -10.73
CA PRO A 81 -12.30 -8.13 -9.95
C PRO A 81 -13.19 -6.92 -9.67
N ASP A 82 -14.08 -6.59 -10.60
CA ASP A 82 -15.01 -5.47 -10.45
C ASP A 82 -16.11 -5.72 -9.42
N GLU A 83 -16.35 -6.97 -9.10
CA GLU A 83 -17.38 -7.38 -8.13
C GLU A 83 -16.86 -7.52 -6.71
N ILE A 84 -15.56 -7.42 -6.51
CA ILE A 84 -14.93 -7.61 -5.19
C ILE A 84 -15.47 -6.58 -4.20
N ALA A 85 -15.57 -5.31 -4.59
CA ALA A 85 -16.08 -4.26 -3.72
C ALA A 85 -17.52 -4.55 -3.26
N ALA A 86 -18.38 -4.95 -4.18
CA ALA A 86 -19.77 -5.30 -3.86
C ALA A 86 -19.84 -6.51 -2.92
N PHE A 87 -19.01 -7.51 -3.17
CA PHE A 87 -18.92 -8.71 -2.31
C PHE A 87 -18.51 -8.33 -0.89
N LEU A 88 -17.48 -7.50 -0.74
CA LEU A 88 -17.00 -7.09 0.58
C LEU A 88 -18.02 -6.23 1.33
N ILE A 89 -18.74 -5.37 0.63
CA ILE A 89 -19.81 -4.56 1.21
C ILE A 89 -20.95 -5.45 1.72
N ASP A 90 -21.33 -6.45 0.96
CA ASP A 90 -22.35 -7.41 1.34
C ASP A 90 -21.91 -8.22 2.58
N CYS A 91 -20.66 -8.67 2.62
CA CYS A 91 -20.11 -9.36 3.77
C CYS A 91 -20.09 -8.47 5.02
N ALA A 92 -19.73 -7.20 4.88
CA ALA A 92 -19.69 -6.25 5.98
C ALA A 92 -21.08 -5.95 6.53
N ALA A 93 -22.10 -6.02 5.71
CA ALA A 93 -23.49 -5.88 6.16
C ALA A 93 -23.89 -7.04 7.09
N LYS A 94 -23.33 -8.21 6.87
CA LYS A 94 -23.58 -9.39 7.72
C LYS A 94 -22.75 -9.36 9.01
N GLU A 95 -21.48 -8.95 8.90
CA GLU A 95 -20.54 -8.89 10.02
C GLU A 95 -19.72 -7.59 9.96
N PRO A 96 -20.11 -6.55 10.68
CA PRO A 96 -19.41 -5.26 10.62
C PRO A 96 -17.95 -5.27 11.08
N GLU A 97 -17.61 -6.20 11.97
CA GLU A 97 -16.25 -6.31 12.52
C GLU A 97 -15.37 -7.33 11.81
N MET A 98 -15.80 -7.80 10.65
CA MET A 98 -15.01 -8.78 9.90
C MET A 98 -13.70 -8.19 9.38
N TYR A 99 -12.74 -9.05 9.18
CA TYR A 99 -11.58 -8.72 8.38
C TYR A 99 -11.51 -9.65 7.17
N VAL A 100 -10.81 -9.18 6.15
CA VAL A 100 -10.69 -9.87 4.88
C VAL A 100 -9.30 -10.48 4.77
N ALA A 101 -9.22 -11.74 4.41
CA ALA A 101 -7.95 -12.36 4.10
C ALA A 101 -7.77 -12.44 2.58
N LEU A 102 -6.64 -11.95 2.11
CA LEU A 102 -6.26 -12.07 0.71
C LEU A 102 -5.21 -13.16 0.56
N TYR A 103 -5.55 -14.19 -0.18
CA TYR A 103 -4.64 -15.27 -0.54
C TYR A 103 -4.23 -15.09 -1.98
N ALA A 104 -2.97 -14.91 -2.25
CA ALA A 104 -2.46 -14.79 -3.59
C ALA A 104 -1.37 -15.83 -3.83
N ASP A 105 -1.40 -16.46 -4.98
CA ASP A 105 -0.31 -17.35 -5.39
C ASP A 105 0.97 -16.55 -5.57
N GLU A 106 2.11 -17.17 -5.31
CA GLU A 106 3.41 -16.48 -5.41
C GLU A 106 3.73 -15.96 -6.80
N SER A 107 3.13 -16.56 -7.83
CA SER A 107 3.30 -16.15 -9.21
C SER A 107 2.43 -14.95 -9.62
N VAL A 108 1.51 -14.54 -8.76
CA VAL A 108 0.62 -13.41 -9.04
C VAL A 108 1.42 -12.12 -9.05
N PRO A 109 1.30 -11.27 -10.10
CA PRO A 109 1.97 -9.98 -10.10
C PRO A 109 1.53 -9.12 -8.92
N TYR A 110 2.49 -8.45 -8.31
CA TYR A 110 2.25 -7.57 -7.16
C TYR A 110 1.17 -6.52 -7.45
N ARG A 111 1.09 -6.06 -8.68
CA ARG A 111 0.08 -5.10 -9.12
C ARG A 111 -1.35 -5.58 -8.85
N GLU A 112 -1.62 -6.86 -9.09
CA GLU A 112 -2.95 -7.44 -8.85
C GLU A 112 -3.28 -7.48 -7.36
N VAL A 113 -2.30 -7.81 -6.55
CA VAL A 113 -2.45 -7.79 -5.09
C VAL A 113 -2.75 -6.37 -4.60
N VAL A 114 -2.02 -5.40 -5.10
CA VAL A 114 -2.22 -3.98 -4.74
C VAL A 114 -3.60 -3.49 -5.16
N ASN A 115 -4.08 -3.91 -6.31
CA ASN A 115 -5.43 -3.54 -6.78
C ASN A 115 -6.51 -3.99 -5.79
N VAL A 116 -6.42 -5.22 -5.32
CA VAL A 116 -7.37 -5.75 -4.32
C VAL A 116 -7.24 -5.04 -2.98
N LEU A 117 -6.01 -4.77 -2.56
CA LEU A 117 -5.76 -4.02 -1.32
C LEU A 117 -6.33 -2.60 -1.40
N ASN A 118 -6.23 -1.97 -2.57
CA ASN A 118 -6.80 -0.64 -2.79
C ASN A 118 -8.32 -0.66 -2.68
N VAL A 119 -8.97 -1.66 -3.27
CA VAL A 119 -10.43 -1.83 -3.17
C VAL A 119 -10.85 -1.95 -1.70
N ALA A 120 -10.13 -2.75 -0.92
CA ALA A 120 -10.43 -2.90 0.49
C ALA A 120 -10.21 -1.60 1.26
N ASN A 121 -9.12 -0.89 0.97
CA ASN A 121 -8.77 0.34 1.65
C ASN A 121 -9.77 1.47 1.34
N GLU A 122 -10.21 1.59 0.09
CA GLU A 122 -11.21 2.58 -0.32
C GLU A 122 -12.54 2.39 0.42
N ASN A 123 -12.89 1.15 0.70
CA ASN A 123 -14.11 0.80 1.42
C ASN A 123 -13.88 0.64 2.94
N LYS A 124 -12.71 0.98 3.43
CA LYS A 124 -12.32 0.94 4.85
C LYS A 124 -12.40 -0.45 5.48
N PHE A 125 -12.13 -1.47 4.72
CA PHE A 125 -12.04 -2.84 5.22
C PHE A 125 -10.64 -3.14 5.74
N LYS A 126 -10.57 -3.88 6.82
CA LYS A 126 -9.31 -4.43 7.32
C LYS A 126 -8.96 -5.66 6.48
N MET A 127 -7.86 -5.60 5.78
CA MET A 127 -7.40 -6.72 4.96
C MET A 127 -6.05 -7.22 5.44
N VAL A 128 -5.93 -8.51 5.53
CA VAL A 128 -4.70 -9.21 5.90
C VAL A 128 -4.22 -10.00 4.70
N LEU A 129 -2.97 -9.81 4.32
CA LEU A 129 -2.37 -10.62 3.28
C LEU A 129 -1.90 -11.93 3.90
N ALA A 130 -2.57 -13.01 3.56
CA ALA A 130 -2.18 -14.34 3.99
C ALA A 130 -1.17 -14.91 3.01
N THR A 131 0.05 -15.06 3.45
CA THR A 131 1.06 -15.73 2.66
C THR A 131 0.92 -17.23 2.87
N ARG A 132 0.79 -17.94 1.78
CA ARG A 132 0.83 -19.39 1.83
C ARG A 132 2.22 -19.80 2.26
N ARG A 133 2.33 -20.58 3.30
CA ARG A 133 3.60 -21.21 3.59
C ARG A 133 4.01 -22.02 2.36
N PRO A 134 5.25 -21.85 1.89
CA PRO A 134 5.69 -22.75 0.84
C PRO A 134 5.49 -24.18 1.36
N ASP A 135 4.65 -24.91 0.67
CA ASP A 135 4.46 -26.31 0.98
C ASP A 135 5.83 -26.96 0.97
N LYS A 136 6.21 -27.51 2.10
CA LYS A 136 7.37 -28.39 2.16
C LYS A 136 7.07 -29.61 1.30
N LYS A 137 7.08 -29.42 0.00
CA LYS A 137 7.10 -30.57 -0.86
C LYS A 137 8.50 -31.13 -0.87
N ARG A 138 8.54 -32.25 -0.27
CA ARG A 138 9.53 -33.26 -0.43
C ARG A 138 10.36 -33.12 -1.71
#